data_a9c488e843625fc70178b8affac3a6b4
#
_entry.id   a9c488e843625fc70178b8affac3a6b4
#
_cell.length_a   1.000
_cell.length_b   1.000
_cell.length_c   1.000
_cell.angle_alpha   90.00
_cell.angle_beta   90.00
_cell.angle_gamma   90.00
#
_symmetry.space_group_name_H-M   'P 1'
#
loop_
_entity.id
_entity.type
_entity.pdbx_description
1 polymer ?
#
loop_
_entity_poly.entity_id
_entity_poly.type
_entity_poly.pdbx_seq_one_letter_code
_entity_poly.pdbx_strand_id
1 'polypeptide(L)'
;MLDNYGWTFKIPWGYTIIKEDNNEQFFWMGRDIPYRWLAVKWEEGLAFSDSVSVSEYVQKLPSDYFQSIQYSDYMFKIEPDRFKDWGAWKITGLWESIEEAQGGPFISYLFYDEPTNRTYFIYMMIFHPGNDKYLLLRQVDIIANSFKIN
;
A
#
# COMPACT_ATOMS: atom_id res chain seq x y z
N MET A 1 -5.65 -17.90 7.67
CA MET A 1 -5.46 -17.55 6.25
C MET A 1 -4.31 -16.56 6.06
N LEU A 2 -4.41 -15.35 6.59
CA LEU A 2 -3.30 -14.41 6.53
C LEU A 2 -2.12 -14.81 7.44
N ASP A 3 -2.36 -15.66 8.40
CA ASP A 3 -1.33 -16.16 9.32
C ASP A 3 -0.17 -16.88 8.61
N ASN A 4 -0.43 -17.39 7.40
CA ASN A 4 0.59 -18.08 6.60
C ASN A 4 1.73 -17.14 6.16
N TYR A 5 1.51 -15.82 6.20
CA TYR A 5 2.51 -14.84 5.78
C TYR A 5 3.35 -14.31 6.94
N GLY A 6 2.98 -14.62 8.17
CA GLY A 6 3.61 -14.07 9.37
C GLY A 6 3.10 -12.70 9.76
N TRP A 7 2.02 -12.24 9.13
CA TRP A 7 1.34 -10.99 9.44
C TRP A 7 -0.16 -11.12 9.20
N THR A 8 -0.94 -10.20 9.71
CA THR A 8 -2.40 -10.22 9.55
C THR A 8 -3.01 -8.80 9.63
N PHE A 9 -4.22 -8.68 9.11
CA PHE A 9 -5.10 -7.51 9.25
C PHE A 9 -6.47 -7.94 9.74
N LYS A 10 -7.22 -6.98 10.24
CA LYS A 10 -8.67 -7.11 10.39
C LYS A 10 -9.33 -6.67 9.10
N ILE A 11 -9.81 -7.63 8.30
CA ILE A 11 -10.48 -7.35 7.03
C ILE A 11 -11.96 -7.14 7.29
N PRO A 12 -12.50 -5.92 7.02
CA PRO A 12 -13.92 -5.66 7.24
C PRO A 12 -14.81 -6.43 6.25
N TRP A 13 -16.06 -6.56 6.61
CA TRP A 13 -17.06 -7.13 5.71
C TRP A 13 -17.14 -6.35 4.40
N GLY A 14 -17.31 -7.06 3.30
CA GLY A 14 -17.46 -6.47 1.97
C GLY A 14 -16.14 -6.31 1.19
N TYR A 15 -15.00 -6.54 1.82
CA TYR A 15 -13.72 -6.58 1.12
C TYR A 15 -13.48 -7.99 0.56
N THR A 16 -12.91 -8.04 -0.63
CA THR A 16 -12.54 -9.30 -1.29
C THR A 16 -11.05 -9.32 -1.60
N ILE A 17 -10.46 -10.51 -1.57
CA ILE A 17 -9.07 -10.70 -1.96
C ILE A 17 -9.01 -10.69 -3.49
N ILE A 18 -8.24 -9.75 -4.04
CA ILE A 18 -8.07 -9.59 -5.48
C ILE A 18 -6.91 -10.45 -5.97
N LYS A 19 -5.80 -10.40 -5.25
CA LYS A 19 -4.61 -11.18 -5.58
C LYS A 19 -3.90 -11.61 -4.31
N GLU A 20 -3.45 -12.84 -4.29
CA GLU A 20 -2.69 -13.40 -3.18
C GLU A 20 -1.62 -14.29 -3.76
N ASP A 21 -0.35 -13.91 -3.59
CA ASP A 21 0.78 -14.63 -4.14
C ASP A 21 1.90 -14.70 -3.10
N ASN A 22 2.03 -15.86 -2.49
CA ASN A 22 3.03 -16.08 -1.45
C ASN A 22 4.46 -16.17 -2.03
N ASN A 23 4.61 -16.60 -3.28
CA ASN A 23 5.93 -16.66 -3.93
C ASN A 23 6.46 -15.27 -4.24
N GLU A 24 5.59 -14.38 -4.74
CA GLU A 24 5.91 -12.98 -4.98
C GLU A 24 5.83 -12.13 -3.72
N GLN A 25 5.32 -12.69 -2.62
CA GLN A 25 5.13 -12.00 -1.36
C GLN A 25 4.28 -10.73 -1.52
N PHE A 26 3.10 -10.94 -2.12
CA PHE A 26 2.16 -9.86 -2.44
C PHE A 26 0.72 -10.26 -2.09
N PHE A 27 -0.01 -9.33 -1.48
CA PHE A 27 -1.41 -9.48 -1.13
C PHE A 27 -2.16 -8.20 -1.51
N TRP A 28 -3.32 -8.35 -2.14
CA TRP A 28 -4.12 -7.22 -2.57
C TRP A 28 -5.59 -7.50 -2.33
N MET A 29 -6.27 -6.60 -1.65
CA MET A 29 -7.71 -6.69 -1.40
C MET A 29 -8.38 -5.37 -1.74
N GLY A 30 -9.69 -5.42 -1.93
CA GLY A 30 -10.45 -4.22 -2.23
C GLY A 30 -11.92 -4.38 -2.01
N ARG A 31 -12.61 -3.24 -2.09
CA ARG A 31 -14.06 -3.15 -2.05
C ARG A 31 -14.51 -2.17 -3.12
N ASP A 32 -15.59 -2.54 -3.84
CA ASP A 32 -16.13 -1.73 -4.91
C ASP A 32 -17.16 -0.72 -4.40
N ILE A 33 -17.35 0.31 -5.18
CA ILE A 33 -18.39 1.35 -5.12
C ILE A 33 -18.49 2.00 -3.73
N PRO A 34 -17.63 3.02 -3.47
CA PRO A 34 -16.50 3.44 -4.27
C PRO A 34 -15.30 2.50 -4.10
N TYR A 35 -14.43 2.45 -5.09
CA TYR A 35 -13.28 1.56 -5.07
C TYR A 35 -12.27 1.97 -4.00
N ARG A 36 -11.90 1.01 -3.19
CA ARG A 36 -10.88 1.13 -2.15
C ARG A 36 -10.01 -0.10 -2.20
N TRP A 37 -8.71 0.10 -2.23
CA TRP A 37 -7.75 -1.00 -2.31
C TRP A 37 -6.70 -0.87 -1.24
N LEU A 38 -6.30 -2.01 -0.73
CA LEU A 38 -5.17 -2.12 0.18
C LEU A 38 -4.30 -3.29 -0.26
N ALA A 39 -3.01 -3.03 -0.40
CA ALA A 39 -2.05 -4.05 -0.78
C ALA A 39 -0.91 -4.11 0.23
N VAL A 40 -0.33 -5.28 0.36
CA VAL A 40 0.87 -5.51 1.16
C VAL A 40 1.89 -6.23 0.31
N LYS A 41 3.08 -5.67 0.22
CA LYS A 41 4.26 -6.32 -0.33
C LYS A 41 5.24 -6.52 0.83
N TRP A 42 5.81 -7.70 0.92
CA TRP A 42 6.84 -7.96 1.90
C TRP A 42 7.99 -8.73 1.27
N GLU A 43 9.20 -8.57 1.83
CA GLU A 43 10.36 -9.30 1.38
C GLU A 43 11.39 -9.39 2.49
N GLU A 44 12.24 -10.39 2.42
CA GLU A 44 13.31 -10.55 3.40
C GLU A 44 14.39 -9.51 3.21
N GLY A 45 14.95 -9.04 4.33
CA GLY A 45 16.02 -8.06 4.35
C GLY A 45 15.54 -6.63 4.33
N LEU A 46 16.48 -5.71 4.43
CA LEU A 46 16.25 -4.27 4.35
C LEU A 46 16.36 -3.84 2.89
N ALA A 47 15.24 -3.44 2.30
CA ALA A 47 15.13 -3.15 0.87
C ALA A 47 15.31 -1.66 0.53
N PHE A 48 15.53 -0.81 1.53
CA PHE A 48 15.65 0.63 1.33
C PHE A 48 16.63 1.23 2.33
N SER A 49 17.13 2.43 2.05
CA SER A 49 18.05 3.15 2.95
C SER A 49 17.70 4.61 3.09
N ASP A 50 17.51 5.33 1.98
CA ASP A 50 17.25 6.77 1.96
C ASP A 50 16.04 7.08 1.08
N SER A 51 15.69 8.36 0.95
CA SER A 51 14.53 8.80 0.18
C SER A 51 14.63 8.42 -1.32
N VAL A 52 15.84 8.35 -1.87
CA VAL A 52 16.04 7.97 -3.26
C VAL A 52 15.70 6.50 -3.47
N SER A 53 16.23 5.62 -2.61
CA SER A 53 15.94 4.19 -2.69
C SER A 53 14.48 3.89 -2.39
N VAL A 54 13.83 4.64 -1.49
CA VAL A 54 12.40 4.55 -1.23
C VAL A 54 11.60 4.90 -2.49
N SER A 55 11.96 5.99 -3.17
CA SER A 55 11.29 6.40 -4.41
C SER A 55 11.42 5.31 -5.48
N GLU A 56 12.60 4.76 -5.66
CA GLU A 56 12.83 3.69 -6.62
C GLU A 56 12.00 2.45 -6.29
N TYR A 57 11.94 2.06 -5.04
CA TYR A 57 11.15 0.93 -4.58
C TYR A 57 9.66 1.12 -4.90
N VAL A 58 9.11 2.25 -4.52
CA VAL A 58 7.68 2.56 -4.68
C VAL A 58 7.30 2.64 -6.15
N GLN A 59 8.14 3.22 -6.98
CA GLN A 59 7.87 3.42 -8.40
C GLN A 59 7.89 2.12 -9.22
N LYS A 60 8.55 1.09 -8.72
CA LYS A 60 8.55 -0.24 -9.36
C LYS A 60 7.26 -1.00 -9.18
N LEU A 61 6.55 -0.78 -8.09
CA LEU A 61 5.39 -1.59 -7.74
C LEU A 61 4.25 -1.55 -8.76
N PRO A 62 3.90 -0.39 -9.35
CA PRO A 62 2.82 -0.39 -10.34
C PRO A 62 3.11 -1.28 -11.55
N SER A 63 4.33 -1.24 -12.07
CA SER A 63 4.67 -2.06 -13.23
C SER A 63 4.73 -3.55 -12.90
N ASP A 64 5.08 -3.90 -11.65
CA ASP A 64 5.22 -5.28 -11.23
C ASP A 64 3.89 -5.92 -10.84
N TYR A 65 2.97 -5.16 -10.20
CA TYR A 65 1.78 -5.72 -9.57
C TYR A 65 0.47 -5.08 -9.98
N PHE A 66 0.47 -3.79 -10.33
CA PHE A 66 -0.73 -3.03 -10.69
C PHE A 66 -0.65 -2.60 -12.16
N GLN A 67 -0.71 -3.54 -13.06
CA GLN A 67 -0.61 -3.27 -14.49
C GLN A 67 -1.50 -2.08 -14.90
N SER A 68 -1.00 -1.23 -15.79
CA SER A 68 -1.72 -0.06 -16.31
C SER A 68 -1.90 1.08 -15.30
N ILE A 69 -1.13 1.10 -14.23
CA ILE A 69 -1.11 2.19 -13.26
C ILE A 69 0.28 2.82 -13.19
N GLN A 70 0.32 4.13 -13.04
CA GLN A 70 1.53 4.90 -12.77
C GLN A 70 1.25 5.96 -11.73
N TYR A 71 2.29 6.54 -11.15
CA TYR A 71 2.15 7.66 -10.22
C TYR A 71 2.35 8.96 -10.96
N SER A 72 1.49 9.94 -10.67
CA SER A 72 1.67 11.30 -11.14
C SER A 72 2.86 11.95 -10.44
N ASP A 73 3.66 12.72 -11.15
CA ASP A 73 4.71 13.54 -10.52
C ASP A 73 4.12 14.66 -9.66
N TYR A 74 2.88 15.01 -9.92
CA TYR A 74 2.16 16.02 -9.15
C TYR A 74 1.80 15.49 -7.78
N MET A 75 2.16 16.24 -6.73
CA MET A 75 1.89 15.91 -5.33
C MET A 75 2.57 14.62 -4.81
N PHE A 76 3.50 14.05 -5.55
CA PHE A 76 4.25 12.89 -5.07
C PHE A 76 5.20 13.32 -3.95
N LYS A 77 4.98 12.78 -2.75
CA LYS A 77 5.70 13.20 -1.55
C LYS A 77 6.21 11.99 -0.77
N ILE A 78 7.47 12.05 -0.35
CA ILE A 78 8.11 11.05 0.49
C ILE A 78 8.62 11.75 1.74
N GLU A 79 8.22 11.27 2.91
CA GLU A 79 8.64 11.87 4.17
C GLU A 79 8.81 10.81 5.26
N PRO A 80 9.73 11.03 6.21
CA PRO A 80 9.81 10.18 7.40
C PRO A 80 8.53 10.32 8.23
N ASP A 81 8.06 9.19 8.76
CA ASP A 81 6.88 9.16 9.61
C ASP A 81 6.93 7.92 10.50
N ARG A 82 5.86 7.65 11.19
CA ARG A 82 5.66 6.42 11.96
C ARG A 82 4.45 5.69 11.44
N PHE A 83 4.58 4.37 11.37
CA PHE A 83 3.44 3.49 11.18
C PHE A 83 3.35 2.60 12.43
N LYS A 84 2.35 2.86 13.27
CA LYS A 84 2.22 2.23 14.60
C LYS A 84 3.52 2.46 15.38
N ASP A 85 4.23 1.40 15.76
CA ASP A 85 5.47 1.49 16.51
C ASP A 85 6.74 1.49 15.65
N TRP A 86 6.58 1.37 14.33
CA TRP A 86 7.73 1.38 13.40
C TRP A 86 8.05 2.78 12.91
N GLY A 87 9.34 3.09 12.88
CA GLY A 87 9.81 4.19 12.05
C GLY A 87 9.60 3.82 10.59
N ALA A 88 8.99 4.69 9.82
CA ALA A 88 8.57 4.40 8.46
C ALA A 88 8.85 5.56 7.52
N TRP A 89 8.80 5.29 6.23
CA TRP A 89 8.64 6.30 5.20
C TRP A 89 7.18 6.33 4.79
N LYS A 90 6.59 7.52 4.78
CA LYS A 90 5.24 7.73 4.28
C LYS A 90 5.32 8.31 2.89
N ILE A 91 4.63 7.68 1.95
CA ILE A 91 4.58 8.12 0.57
C ILE A 91 3.13 8.43 0.23
N THR A 92 2.89 9.64 -0.25
CA THR A 92 1.57 10.10 -0.67
C THR A 92 1.62 10.68 -2.06
N GLY A 93 0.50 10.64 -2.77
CA GLY A 93 0.41 11.19 -4.10
C GLY A 93 -0.87 10.78 -4.81
N LEU A 94 -0.79 10.81 -6.14
CA LEU A 94 -1.89 10.41 -7.01
C LEU A 94 -1.44 9.26 -7.89
N TRP A 95 -2.27 8.22 -7.97
CA TRP A 95 -2.14 7.18 -8.98
C TRP A 95 -2.98 7.56 -10.19
N GLU A 96 -2.58 7.12 -11.35
CA GLU A 96 -3.35 7.32 -12.57
C GLU A 96 -3.28 6.08 -13.46
N SER A 97 -4.38 5.82 -14.19
CA SER A 97 -4.42 4.75 -15.16
C SER A 97 -3.70 5.18 -16.44
N ILE A 98 -2.93 4.28 -17.02
CA ILE A 98 -2.25 4.52 -18.30
C ILE A 98 -3.26 4.45 -19.46
N GLU A 99 -4.26 3.60 -19.34
CA GLU A 99 -5.21 3.28 -20.42
C GLU A 99 -6.50 4.08 -20.35
N GLU A 100 -6.94 4.46 -19.17
CA GLU A 100 -8.22 5.12 -18.93
C GLU A 100 -8.04 6.44 -18.19
N ALA A 101 -9.01 7.34 -18.31
CA ALA A 101 -9.00 8.61 -17.59
C ALA A 101 -9.45 8.42 -16.14
N GLN A 102 -8.70 7.62 -15.38
CA GLN A 102 -8.96 7.31 -13.99
C GLN A 102 -7.75 7.62 -13.14
N GLY A 103 -7.99 8.01 -11.91
CA GLY A 103 -6.94 8.25 -10.95
C GLY A 103 -7.51 8.59 -9.59
N GLY A 104 -6.64 8.70 -8.62
CA GLY A 104 -7.05 9.04 -7.26
C GLY A 104 -5.87 9.15 -6.31
N PRO A 105 -6.13 9.46 -5.04
CA PRO A 105 -5.07 9.55 -4.05
C PRO A 105 -4.60 8.17 -3.60
N PHE A 106 -3.35 8.12 -3.16
CA PHE A 106 -2.82 6.97 -2.44
C PHE A 106 -2.03 7.43 -1.22
N ILE A 107 -1.98 6.55 -0.23
CA ILE A 107 -1.11 6.67 0.95
C ILE A 107 -0.42 5.33 1.11
N SER A 108 0.87 5.35 1.42
CA SER A 108 1.61 4.13 1.65
C SER A 108 2.67 4.32 2.74
N TYR A 109 3.04 3.20 3.36
CA TYR A 109 4.08 3.16 4.38
C TYR A 109 5.08 2.08 4.03
N LEU A 110 6.35 2.42 4.09
CA LEU A 110 7.46 1.49 3.88
C LEU A 110 8.27 1.43 5.18
N PHE A 111 8.41 0.26 5.76
CA PHE A 111 9.12 0.08 7.01
C PHE A 111 9.83 -1.27 7.08
N TYR A 112 10.78 -1.36 7.99
CA TYR A 112 11.54 -2.57 8.23
C TYR A 112 11.30 -3.07 9.65
N ASP A 113 10.98 -4.35 9.76
CA ASP A 113 10.82 -5.02 11.04
C ASP A 113 12.07 -5.84 11.35
N GLU A 114 12.85 -5.39 12.31
CA GLU A 114 14.12 -6.03 12.68
C GLU A 114 13.95 -7.47 13.19
N PRO A 115 13.00 -7.77 14.09
CA PRO A 115 12.81 -9.14 14.58
C PRO A 115 12.56 -10.18 13.50
N THR A 116 11.81 -9.84 12.46
CA THR A 116 11.53 -10.76 11.35
C THR A 116 12.51 -10.61 10.18
N ASN A 117 13.36 -9.58 10.21
CA ASN A 117 14.24 -9.22 9.10
C ASN A 117 13.47 -9.09 7.78
N ARG A 118 12.37 -8.34 7.80
CA ARG A 118 11.53 -8.13 6.63
C ARG A 118 11.24 -6.66 6.40
N THR A 119 11.22 -6.27 5.12
CA THR A 119 10.68 -4.99 4.68
C THR A 119 9.20 -5.18 4.34
N TYR A 120 8.36 -4.29 4.83
CA TYR A 120 6.92 -4.27 4.56
C TYR A 120 6.54 -2.98 3.85
N PHE A 121 5.72 -3.11 2.83
CA PHE A 121 5.12 -1.98 2.14
C PHE A 121 3.61 -2.13 2.16
N ILE A 122 2.94 -1.18 2.81
CA ILE A 122 1.47 -1.15 2.90
C ILE A 122 0.99 -0.01 2.03
N TYR A 123 0.15 -0.31 1.07
CA TYR A 123 -0.26 0.60 0.02
C TYR A 123 -1.79 0.68 -0.04
N MET A 124 -2.30 1.92 0.02
CA MET A 124 -3.73 2.19 0.01
C MET A 124 -4.06 3.15 -1.10
N MET A 125 -5.02 2.80 -1.96
CA MET A 125 -5.45 3.69 -3.03
C MET A 125 -6.96 3.74 -3.15
N ILE A 126 -7.47 4.89 -3.59
CA ILE A 126 -8.89 5.23 -3.67
C ILE A 126 -9.23 5.68 -5.08
N PHE A 127 -10.40 5.24 -5.58
CA PHE A 127 -11.01 5.80 -6.77
C PHE A 127 -12.45 6.18 -6.46
N HIS A 128 -12.72 7.48 -6.41
CA HIS A 128 -14.06 8.02 -6.11
C HIS A 128 -14.21 9.37 -6.81
N PRO A 129 -14.40 9.36 -8.14
CA PRO A 129 -14.41 10.59 -8.93
C PRO A 129 -15.52 11.56 -8.52
N GLY A 130 -15.15 12.84 -8.45
CA GLY A 130 -16.08 13.92 -8.17
C GLY A 130 -16.55 14.03 -6.73
N ASN A 131 -16.05 13.18 -5.82
CA ASN A 131 -16.49 13.17 -4.43
C ASN A 131 -15.29 13.33 -3.47
N ASP A 132 -15.60 13.69 -2.23
CA ASP A 132 -14.61 13.79 -1.17
C ASP A 132 -14.06 12.40 -0.85
N LYS A 133 -12.74 12.28 -0.85
CA LYS A 133 -12.02 11.03 -0.64
C LYS A 133 -11.46 10.88 0.78
N TYR A 134 -11.57 11.91 1.58
CA TYR A 134 -10.98 11.95 2.92
C TYR A 134 -11.47 10.81 3.81
N LEU A 135 -12.79 10.58 3.85
CA LEU A 135 -13.38 9.52 4.66
C LEU A 135 -12.92 8.14 4.20
N LEU A 136 -12.78 7.94 2.90
CA LEU A 136 -12.33 6.67 2.34
C LEU A 136 -10.86 6.41 2.65
N LEU A 137 -10.01 7.42 2.53
CA LEU A 137 -8.61 7.31 2.93
C LEU A 137 -8.47 6.99 4.41
N ARG A 138 -9.26 7.66 5.24
CA ARG A 138 -9.28 7.39 6.68
C ARG A 138 -9.73 5.96 6.97
N GLN A 139 -10.73 5.46 6.25
CA GLN A 139 -11.21 4.09 6.43
C GLN A 139 -10.13 3.05 6.11
N VAL A 140 -9.44 3.19 4.96
CA VAL A 140 -8.37 2.25 4.62
C VAL A 140 -7.17 2.40 5.55
N ASP A 141 -6.91 3.60 6.05
CA ASP A 141 -5.86 3.81 7.04
C ASP A 141 -6.16 3.10 8.36
N ILE A 142 -7.43 3.10 8.80
CA ILE A 142 -7.86 2.33 9.98
C ILE A 142 -7.62 0.84 9.76
N ILE A 143 -7.95 0.32 8.58
CA ILE A 143 -7.71 -1.08 8.24
C ILE A 143 -6.21 -1.37 8.27
N ALA A 144 -5.40 -0.49 7.68
CA ALA A 144 -3.95 -0.62 7.68
C ALA A 144 -3.40 -0.65 9.11
N ASN A 145 -3.93 0.18 10.01
CA ASN A 145 -3.50 0.22 11.39
C ASN A 145 -3.90 -1.02 12.20
N SER A 146 -4.71 -1.92 11.65
CA SER A 146 -4.95 -3.24 12.24
C SER A 146 -3.87 -4.26 11.92
N PHE A 147 -2.88 -3.87 11.11
CA PHE A 147 -1.75 -4.73 10.75
C PHE A 147 -0.97 -5.18 11.97
N LYS A 148 -0.66 -6.46 12.00
CA LYS A 148 0.15 -7.08 13.05
C LYS A 148 1.12 -8.06 12.45
N ILE A 149 2.31 -8.14 13.02
CA ILE A 149 3.26 -9.22 12.77
C ILE A 149 3.04 -10.28 13.85
N ASN A 150 2.91 -11.51 13.42
CA ASN A 150 2.65 -12.64 14.33
C ASN A 150 3.91 -13.11 15.04
#